data_3617ef7c7bf51d9c7dd868dc66bacf0f
#
_entry.id   3617ef7c7bf51d9c7dd868dc66bacf0f
#
_cell.length_a   1.000
_cell.length_b   1.000
_cell.length_c   1.000
_cell.angle_alpha   90.00
_cell.angle_beta   90.00
_cell.angle_gamma   90.00
#
_symmetry.space_group_name_H-M   'P 1'
#
loop_
_entity.id
_entity.type
_entity.pdbx_description
1 polymer ?
#
loop_
_entity_poly.entity_id
_entity_poly.type
_entity_poly.pdbx_seq_one_letter_code
_entity_poly.pdbx_strand_id
1 'polypeptide(L)'
;SSSGAGVSVADGMCAVAIGTDTGGSVRIPSAVNGVTGFKTTTGRIPLDGVYPLSSTLDSVGPLAPTVGCCIVTDAILDDRAPTIPTALPIDNLRFGIPQHYVLNDLDDHVAGTFEETIRRLERAGASVSEVASPMYEEIPDAMPNGGILGAEAFAHHRGRMEEEKDRYDPRVWVRIRRGENLSAADLIDCHKRRAEIQKNAEEMALPFDALLMPTCPIVAPAVAPLDNDEELYGATNIMMLRNTTVGNFLDTCALSLPCQAPGTGPVGLMIMTAPRHDEWLVRIGLAVERALSG
;
A
#
# COMPACT_ATOMS: atom_id res chain seq x y z
N SER A 1 -8.53 -7.64 -0.80
CA SER A 1 -8.20 -6.65 0.25
C SER A 1 -8.57 -7.15 1.63
N SER A 2 -7.80 -6.76 2.65
CA SER A 2 -8.07 -7.11 4.05
C SER A 2 -9.13 -6.18 4.65
N SER A 3 -10.28 -6.01 3.97
CA SER A 3 -11.32 -5.04 4.35
C SER A 3 -11.91 -5.34 5.72
N GLY A 4 -12.21 -6.63 6.01
CA GLY A 4 -12.69 -7.03 7.32
C GLY A 4 -11.70 -6.74 8.45
N ALA A 5 -10.39 -6.83 8.19
CA ALA A 5 -9.35 -6.46 9.13
C ALA A 5 -9.39 -4.94 9.45
N GLY A 6 -9.50 -4.10 8.41
CA GLY A 6 -9.65 -2.65 8.61
C GLY A 6 -10.87 -2.27 9.43
N VAL A 7 -12.04 -2.81 9.07
CA VAL A 7 -13.30 -2.56 9.77
C VAL A 7 -13.24 -3.06 11.22
N SER A 8 -12.74 -4.27 11.46
CA SER A 8 -12.72 -4.85 12.81
C SER A 8 -11.87 -4.05 13.79
N VAL A 9 -10.76 -3.45 13.33
CA VAL A 9 -9.94 -2.55 14.15
C VAL A 9 -10.64 -1.21 14.35
N ALA A 10 -11.19 -0.61 13.28
CA ALA A 10 -11.86 0.69 13.34
C ALA A 10 -13.09 0.67 14.27
N ASP A 11 -13.86 -0.41 14.25
CA ASP A 11 -15.06 -0.60 15.10
C ASP A 11 -14.72 -1.13 16.52
N GLY A 12 -13.42 -1.32 16.82
CA GLY A 12 -13.00 -1.81 18.14
C GLY A 12 -13.36 -3.26 18.43
N MET A 13 -13.64 -4.07 17.40
CA MET A 13 -13.95 -5.50 17.55
C MET A 13 -12.68 -6.31 17.91
N CYS A 14 -11.51 -5.81 17.55
CA CYS A 14 -10.20 -6.35 17.94
C CYS A 14 -9.18 -5.22 18.12
N ALA A 15 -8.16 -5.49 18.93
CA ALA A 15 -7.09 -4.51 19.18
C ALA A 15 -6.17 -4.32 17.97
N VAL A 16 -5.92 -5.39 17.23
CA VAL A 16 -5.11 -5.42 16.01
C VAL A 16 -5.65 -6.51 15.08
N ALA A 17 -5.42 -6.38 13.80
CA ALA A 17 -5.70 -7.40 12.80
C ALA A 17 -4.48 -7.64 11.90
N ILE A 18 -4.40 -8.82 11.31
CA ILE A 18 -3.35 -9.19 10.36
C ILE A 18 -3.97 -9.23 8.97
N GLY A 19 -3.29 -8.65 8.01
CA GLY A 19 -3.67 -8.67 6.60
C GLY A 19 -2.52 -9.08 5.69
N THR A 20 -2.84 -9.30 4.42
CA THR A 20 -1.83 -9.45 3.35
C THR A 20 -1.87 -8.24 2.43
N ASP A 21 -0.74 -7.86 1.88
CA ASP A 21 -0.62 -6.70 0.99
C ASP A 21 0.19 -7.10 -0.27
N THR A 22 -0.52 -7.35 -1.35
CA THR A 22 0.03 -7.72 -2.65
C THR A 22 -0.04 -6.56 -3.65
N GLY A 23 -1.04 -5.68 -3.48
CA GLY A 23 -1.26 -4.47 -4.28
C GLY A 23 -1.79 -3.30 -3.44
N GLY A 24 -1.77 -3.43 -2.09
CA GLY A 24 -2.28 -2.41 -1.17
C GLY A 24 -3.26 -2.94 -0.13
N SER A 25 -3.43 -4.26 -0.02
CA SER A 25 -4.54 -4.84 0.76
C SER A 25 -4.43 -4.72 2.28
N VAL A 26 -3.32 -4.23 2.85
CA VAL A 26 -3.21 -3.72 4.23
C VAL A 26 -3.43 -2.20 4.25
N ARG A 27 -2.77 -1.47 3.37
CA ARG A 27 -2.73 -0.01 3.38
C ARG A 27 -4.06 0.63 2.97
N ILE A 28 -4.72 0.11 1.92
CA ILE A 28 -6.02 0.61 1.45
C ILE A 28 -7.08 0.51 2.56
N PRO A 29 -7.36 -0.68 3.14
CA PRO A 29 -8.36 -0.76 4.20
C PRO A 29 -8.00 0.06 5.43
N SER A 30 -6.71 0.25 5.73
CA SER A 30 -6.29 1.16 6.81
C SER A 30 -6.64 2.61 6.50
N ALA A 31 -6.33 3.09 5.29
CA ALA A 31 -6.61 4.45 4.87
C ALA A 31 -8.11 4.80 4.90
N VAL A 32 -8.95 3.92 4.37
CA VAL A 32 -10.40 4.19 4.26
C VAL A 32 -11.19 3.93 5.54
N ASN A 33 -10.57 3.32 6.54
CA ASN A 33 -11.16 3.12 7.87
C ASN A 33 -10.50 3.99 8.96
N GLY A 34 -9.53 4.84 8.63
CA GLY A 34 -8.89 5.74 9.58
C GLY A 34 -8.04 5.03 10.64
N VAL A 35 -7.42 3.91 10.28
CA VAL A 35 -6.48 3.17 11.13
C VAL A 35 -5.10 3.11 10.49
N THR A 36 -4.09 2.68 11.24
CA THR A 36 -2.72 2.53 10.75
C THR A 36 -2.55 1.15 10.13
N GLY A 37 -1.89 1.09 8.95
CA GLY A 37 -1.51 -0.17 8.30
C GLY A 37 -0.04 -0.19 7.95
N PHE A 38 0.61 -1.31 8.18
CA PHE A 38 2.03 -1.49 7.88
C PHE A 38 2.24 -2.60 6.85
N LYS A 39 2.60 -2.20 5.64
CA LYS A 39 3.13 -3.11 4.64
C LYS A 39 4.62 -3.32 4.89
N THR A 40 5.00 -4.52 5.27
CA THR A 40 6.41 -4.92 5.44
C THR A 40 7.10 -5.13 4.09
N THR A 41 8.43 -5.14 4.09
CA THR A 41 9.19 -5.62 2.92
C THR A 41 8.80 -7.06 2.59
N THR A 42 8.63 -7.37 1.31
CA THR A 42 8.30 -8.72 0.83
C THR A 42 9.36 -9.73 1.31
N GLY A 43 8.90 -10.88 1.81
CA GLY A 43 9.76 -11.96 2.30
C GLY A 43 10.43 -11.69 3.66
N ARG A 44 10.13 -10.58 4.36
CA ARG A 44 10.60 -10.33 5.72
C ARG A 44 9.79 -11.15 6.74
N ILE A 45 8.48 -11.10 6.65
CA ILE A 45 7.59 -11.95 7.48
C ILE A 45 7.37 -13.26 6.74
N PRO A 46 7.52 -14.44 7.41
CA PRO A 46 7.23 -15.74 6.82
C PRO A 46 5.80 -15.84 6.30
N LEU A 47 5.62 -16.51 5.16
CA LEU A 47 4.32 -16.74 4.53
C LEU A 47 3.80 -18.18 4.74
N ASP A 48 4.40 -18.95 5.64
CA ASP A 48 3.96 -20.30 5.95
C ASP A 48 2.52 -20.28 6.51
N GLY A 49 1.65 -21.07 5.88
CA GLY A 49 0.21 -21.08 6.24
C GLY A 49 -0.62 -19.93 5.65
N VAL A 50 0.00 -18.99 4.95
CA VAL A 50 -0.73 -17.95 4.20
C VAL A 50 -1.08 -18.47 2.81
N TYR A 51 -2.36 -18.33 2.41
CA TYR A 51 -2.76 -18.72 1.05
C TYR A 51 -2.16 -17.74 0.03
N PRO A 52 -1.37 -18.21 -0.95
CA PRO A 52 -0.63 -17.32 -1.85
C PRO A 52 -1.54 -16.67 -2.89
N LEU A 53 -1.30 -15.39 -3.17
CA LEU A 53 -1.82 -14.69 -4.33
C LEU A 53 -0.68 -14.44 -5.35
N SER A 54 0.48 -13.98 -4.86
CA SER A 54 1.67 -13.73 -5.66
C SER A 54 2.92 -14.02 -4.84
N SER A 55 3.70 -14.99 -5.27
CA SER A 55 4.96 -15.37 -4.59
C SER A 55 5.99 -14.24 -4.56
N THR A 56 5.93 -13.33 -5.56
CA THR A 56 6.86 -12.19 -5.70
C THR A 56 6.41 -10.96 -4.93
N LEU A 57 5.11 -10.76 -4.71
CA LEU A 57 4.56 -9.49 -4.22
C LEU A 57 3.85 -9.58 -2.87
N ASP A 58 3.50 -10.79 -2.40
CA ASP A 58 2.81 -10.97 -1.15
C ASP A 58 3.66 -10.52 0.04
N SER A 59 3.08 -9.74 0.91
CA SER A 59 3.60 -9.41 2.22
C SER A 59 2.52 -9.53 3.28
N VAL A 60 2.89 -9.83 4.50
CA VAL A 60 1.99 -9.84 5.67
C VAL A 60 2.29 -8.61 6.51
N GLY A 61 1.24 -7.99 7.03
CA GLY A 61 1.39 -6.85 7.91
C GLY A 61 0.19 -6.57 8.79
N PRO A 62 0.39 -5.81 9.87
CA PRO A 62 -0.66 -5.45 10.82
C PRO A 62 -1.49 -4.25 10.35
N LEU A 63 -2.76 -4.27 10.76
CA LEU A 63 -3.66 -3.12 10.83
C LEU A 63 -3.97 -2.87 12.30
N ALA A 64 -3.78 -1.64 12.77
CA ALA A 64 -3.87 -1.31 14.19
C ALA A 64 -4.25 0.17 14.41
N PRO A 65 -4.66 0.58 15.63
CA PRO A 65 -4.99 1.98 15.89
C PRO A 65 -3.80 2.93 15.76
N THR A 66 -2.57 2.48 16.03
CA THR A 66 -1.36 3.31 16.07
C THR A 66 -0.15 2.62 15.48
N VAL A 67 0.87 3.40 15.12
CA VAL A 67 2.17 2.88 14.68
C VAL A 67 2.80 2.00 15.76
N GLY A 68 2.69 2.37 17.04
CA GLY A 68 3.20 1.56 18.15
C GLY A 68 2.55 0.17 18.21
N CYS A 69 1.24 0.07 18.01
CA CYS A 69 0.54 -1.22 17.93
C CYS A 69 0.99 -2.05 16.73
N CYS A 70 1.21 -1.41 15.57
CA CYS A 70 1.76 -2.08 14.40
C CYS A 70 3.16 -2.65 14.68
N ILE A 71 4.04 -1.89 15.34
CA ILE A 71 5.41 -2.32 15.70
C ILE A 71 5.39 -3.56 16.58
N VAL A 72 4.55 -3.56 17.62
CA VAL A 72 4.43 -4.70 18.54
C VAL A 72 3.96 -5.95 17.80
N THR A 73 2.92 -5.81 16.97
CA THR A 73 2.37 -6.93 16.19
C THR A 73 3.38 -7.44 15.16
N ASP A 74 4.06 -6.54 14.47
CA ASP A 74 5.09 -6.86 13.50
C ASP A 74 6.26 -7.65 14.13
N ALA A 75 6.72 -7.23 15.29
CA ALA A 75 7.78 -7.92 16.01
C ALA A 75 7.39 -9.38 16.37
N ILE A 76 6.12 -9.59 16.77
CA ILE A 76 5.59 -10.93 17.06
C ILE A 76 5.54 -11.79 15.79
N LEU A 77 5.10 -11.22 14.66
CA LEU A 77 5.05 -11.92 13.38
C LEU A 77 6.44 -12.31 12.84
N ASP A 78 7.46 -11.58 13.24
CA ASP A 78 8.88 -11.78 12.88
C ASP A 78 9.67 -12.54 13.96
N ASP A 79 8.98 -13.18 14.91
CA ASP A 79 9.54 -13.91 16.03
C ASP A 79 10.60 -13.11 16.82
N ARG A 80 10.38 -11.80 16.98
CA ARG A 80 11.24 -10.88 17.73
C ARG A 80 10.56 -10.40 19.00
N ALA A 81 11.35 -10.04 20.00
CA ALA A 81 10.82 -9.40 21.20
C ALA A 81 10.18 -8.04 20.83
N PRO A 82 8.91 -7.78 21.24
CA PRO A 82 8.22 -6.55 20.91
C PRO A 82 8.83 -5.37 21.68
N THR A 83 9.54 -4.52 20.96
CA THR A 83 10.14 -3.29 21.49
C THR A 83 9.76 -2.11 20.59
N ILE A 84 9.22 -1.05 21.18
CA ILE A 84 8.92 0.18 20.44
C ILE A 84 10.20 1.03 20.42
N PRO A 85 10.79 1.28 19.23
CA PRO A 85 12.00 2.07 19.12
C PRO A 85 11.73 3.56 19.39
N THR A 86 12.78 4.32 19.63
CA THR A 86 12.68 5.77 19.73
C THR A 86 12.35 6.37 18.36
N ALA A 87 11.33 7.24 18.31
CA ALA A 87 11.02 8.02 17.12
C ALA A 87 12.22 8.86 16.66
N LEU A 88 12.35 9.07 15.36
CA LEU A 88 13.34 10.00 14.84
C LEU A 88 12.95 11.44 15.13
N PRO A 89 13.91 12.36 15.30
CA PRO A 89 13.61 13.80 15.35
C PRO A 89 13.00 14.24 14.01
N ILE A 90 11.80 14.83 14.04
CA ILE A 90 11.06 15.20 12.83
C ILE A 90 11.77 16.29 12.03
N ASP A 91 12.48 17.19 12.70
CA ASP A 91 13.26 18.30 12.14
C ASP A 91 14.54 17.86 11.39
N ASN A 92 14.91 16.59 11.50
CA ASN A 92 16.02 15.98 10.74
C ASN A 92 15.53 15.19 9.53
N LEU A 93 14.21 15.05 9.34
CA LEU A 93 13.65 14.24 8.27
C LEU A 93 13.44 15.02 6.98
N ARG A 94 13.86 14.42 5.87
CA ARG A 94 13.70 14.92 4.51
C ARG A 94 12.71 14.03 3.77
N PHE A 95 11.60 14.60 3.38
CA PHE A 95 10.56 13.90 2.65
C PHE A 95 10.49 14.34 1.19
N GLY A 96 10.35 13.39 0.28
CA GLY A 96 10.06 13.63 -1.12
C GLY A 96 8.59 13.39 -1.44
N ILE A 97 7.97 14.26 -2.22
CA ILE A 97 6.61 14.07 -2.75
C ILE A 97 6.71 13.77 -4.25
N PRO A 98 6.51 12.51 -4.69
CA PRO A 98 6.48 12.16 -6.11
C PRO A 98 5.37 12.91 -6.83
N GLN A 99 5.70 13.61 -7.93
CA GLN A 99 4.76 14.50 -8.63
C GLN A 99 3.97 13.82 -9.73
N HIS A 100 4.48 12.69 -10.28
CA HIS A 100 3.84 11.99 -11.39
C HIS A 100 3.04 10.79 -10.91
N TYR A 101 1.92 10.51 -11.58
CA TYR A 101 1.06 9.36 -11.39
C TYR A 101 0.27 9.38 -10.06
N VAL A 102 0.94 9.42 -8.91
CA VAL A 102 0.31 9.25 -7.59
C VAL A 102 -0.53 10.44 -7.12
N LEU A 103 -0.31 11.62 -7.70
CA LEU A 103 -1.08 12.84 -7.41
C LEU A 103 -2.12 13.18 -8.49
N ASN A 104 -2.20 12.40 -9.57
CA ASN A 104 -3.18 12.64 -10.62
C ASN A 104 -4.60 12.34 -10.11
N ASP A 105 -5.60 13.09 -10.56
CA ASP A 105 -7.03 12.84 -10.33
C ASP A 105 -7.39 12.52 -8.87
N LEU A 106 -6.81 13.27 -7.93
CA LEU A 106 -7.18 13.15 -6.52
C LEU A 106 -8.59 13.71 -6.27
N ASP A 107 -9.34 13.04 -5.39
CA ASP A 107 -10.54 13.61 -4.79
C ASP A 107 -10.19 14.90 -4.03
N ASP A 108 -11.05 15.92 -4.10
CA ASP A 108 -10.82 17.23 -3.47
C ASP A 108 -10.56 17.12 -1.96
N HIS A 109 -11.27 16.20 -1.28
CA HIS A 109 -11.06 15.98 0.15
C HIS A 109 -9.71 15.32 0.42
N VAL A 110 -9.29 14.35 -0.40
CA VAL A 110 -7.98 13.70 -0.31
C VAL A 110 -6.87 14.71 -0.57
N ALA A 111 -6.98 15.50 -1.65
CA ALA A 111 -6.00 16.52 -2.02
C ALA A 111 -5.82 17.55 -0.90
N GLY A 112 -6.92 18.15 -0.44
CA GLY A 112 -6.88 19.17 0.62
C GLY A 112 -6.37 18.62 1.96
N THR A 113 -6.73 17.37 2.31
CA THR A 113 -6.23 16.72 3.52
C THR A 113 -4.73 16.43 3.42
N PHE A 114 -4.26 15.97 2.26
CA PHE A 114 -2.84 15.72 2.01
C PHE A 114 -2.02 17.00 2.10
N GLU A 115 -2.44 18.09 1.43
CA GLU A 115 -1.77 19.38 1.51
C GLU A 115 -1.69 19.91 2.95
N GLU A 116 -2.77 19.82 3.72
CA GLU A 116 -2.74 20.26 5.13
C GLU A 116 -1.82 19.37 5.97
N THR A 117 -1.78 18.08 5.68
CA THR A 117 -0.86 17.14 6.33
C THR A 117 0.60 17.52 6.07
N ILE A 118 0.95 17.87 4.83
CA ILE A 118 2.30 18.34 4.49
C ILE A 118 2.62 19.64 5.25
N ARG A 119 1.71 20.63 5.27
CA ARG A 119 1.90 21.86 6.04
C ARG A 119 2.10 21.62 7.54
N ARG A 120 1.44 20.61 8.12
CA ARG A 120 1.64 20.21 9.53
C ARG A 120 3.03 19.63 9.76
N LEU A 121 3.53 18.77 8.87
CA LEU A 121 4.87 18.21 8.97
C LEU A 121 5.95 19.30 8.83
N GLU A 122 5.79 20.23 7.91
CA GLU A 122 6.69 21.38 7.75
C GLU A 122 6.69 22.29 9.00
N ARG A 123 5.52 22.57 9.57
CA ARG A 123 5.41 23.33 10.85
C ARG A 123 6.07 22.59 12.02
N ALA A 124 6.09 21.27 11.99
CA ALA A 124 6.80 20.45 12.97
C ALA A 124 8.33 20.40 12.74
N GLY A 125 8.81 20.98 11.62
CA GLY A 125 10.23 21.12 11.30
C GLY A 125 10.74 20.19 10.20
N ALA A 126 9.92 19.29 9.64
CA ALA A 126 10.34 18.43 8.55
C ALA A 126 10.69 19.22 7.28
N SER A 127 11.69 18.77 6.55
CA SER A 127 11.99 19.27 5.20
C SER A 127 11.18 18.47 4.18
N VAL A 128 10.33 19.14 3.40
CA VAL A 128 9.53 18.48 2.35
C VAL A 128 9.86 19.11 1.00
N SER A 129 10.04 18.28 -0.02
CA SER A 129 10.36 18.73 -1.37
C SER A 129 9.61 17.89 -2.42
N GLU A 130 9.19 18.53 -3.49
CA GLU A 130 8.67 17.85 -4.66
C GLU A 130 9.79 17.11 -5.40
N VAL A 131 9.48 15.94 -5.96
CA VAL A 131 10.42 15.16 -6.76
C VAL A 131 9.77 14.64 -8.04
N ALA A 132 10.43 14.84 -9.16
CA ALA A 132 9.98 14.29 -10.43
C ALA A 132 10.07 12.76 -10.40
N SER A 133 8.99 12.08 -10.75
CA SER A 133 8.85 10.61 -10.69
C SER A 133 8.23 10.03 -11.99
N PRO A 134 8.72 10.39 -13.18
CA PRO A 134 8.08 9.98 -14.44
C PRO A 134 8.03 8.46 -14.62
N MET A 135 8.96 7.69 -14.01
CA MET A 135 8.98 6.25 -14.06
C MET A 135 7.73 5.60 -13.42
N TYR A 136 6.98 6.32 -12.59
CA TYR A 136 5.74 5.78 -12.00
C TYR A 136 4.62 5.68 -13.04
N GLU A 137 4.61 6.54 -14.07
CA GLU A 137 3.65 6.49 -15.18
C GLU A 137 3.86 5.25 -16.07
N GLU A 138 5.04 4.63 -16.01
CA GLU A 138 5.37 3.43 -16.79
C GLU A 138 4.89 2.13 -16.12
N ILE A 139 4.51 2.18 -14.82
CA ILE A 139 4.13 0.99 -14.04
C ILE A 139 2.92 0.24 -14.65
N PRO A 140 1.82 0.91 -15.07
CA PRO A 140 0.70 0.21 -15.70
C PRO A 140 1.11 -0.56 -16.97
N ASP A 141 1.94 0.03 -17.81
CA ASP A 141 2.40 -0.57 -19.07
C ASP A 141 3.40 -1.73 -18.84
N ALA A 142 4.09 -1.71 -17.70
CA ALA A 142 4.96 -2.81 -17.27
C ALA A 142 4.18 -4.04 -16.74
N MET A 143 2.84 -3.94 -16.62
CA MET A 143 1.98 -5.00 -16.08
C MET A 143 0.82 -5.39 -17.02
N PRO A 144 1.08 -5.75 -18.30
CA PRO A 144 0.03 -6.19 -19.21
C PRO A 144 -0.68 -7.43 -18.63
N ASN A 145 -2.00 -7.52 -18.77
CA ASN A 145 -2.82 -8.62 -18.25
C ASN A 145 -2.62 -8.93 -16.74
N GLY A 146 -2.25 -7.92 -15.95
CA GLY A 146 -1.96 -8.06 -14.53
C GLY A 146 -0.49 -8.37 -14.20
N GLY A 147 0.37 -8.51 -15.24
CA GLY A 147 1.80 -8.67 -15.09
C GLY A 147 2.20 -9.87 -14.21
N ILE A 148 3.22 -9.68 -13.39
CA ILE A 148 3.72 -10.72 -12.46
C ILE A 148 2.60 -11.23 -11.55
N LEU A 149 1.80 -10.33 -10.97
CA LEU A 149 0.67 -10.70 -10.12
C LEU A 149 -0.33 -11.60 -10.86
N GLY A 150 -0.69 -11.24 -12.09
CA GLY A 150 -1.64 -12.02 -12.90
C GLY A 150 -1.13 -13.41 -13.20
N ALA A 151 0.13 -13.55 -13.63
CA ALA A 151 0.77 -14.82 -13.94
C ALA A 151 0.84 -15.73 -12.70
N GLU A 152 1.28 -15.21 -11.57
CA GLU A 152 1.45 -15.98 -10.33
C GLU A 152 0.09 -16.37 -9.73
N ALA A 153 -0.88 -15.46 -9.68
CA ALA A 153 -2.23 -15.78 -9.25
C ALA A 153 -2.86 -16.89 -10.10
N PHE A 154 -2.73 -16.81 -11.43
CA PHE A 154 -3.20 -17.87 -12.33
C PHE A 154 -2.47 -19.18 -12.06
N ALA A 155 -1.15 -19.17 -11.90
CA ALA A 155 -0.37 -20.38 -11.61
C ALA A 155 -0.83 -21.08 -10.31
N HIS A 156 -1.16 -20.32 -9.26
CA HIS A 156 -1.66 -20.86 -7.99
C HIS A 156 -3.08 -21.42 -8.08
N HIS A 157 -3.93 -20.80 -8.89
CA HIS A 157 -5.36 -21.11 -8.93
C HIS A 157 -5.79 -22.05 -10.07
N ARG A 158 -5.04 -22.11 -11.20
CA ARG A 158 -5.45 -22.82 -12.44
C ARG A 158 -5.93 -24.24 -12.23
N GLY A 159 -5.34 -24.99 -11.27
CA GLY A 159 -5.69 -26.38 -11.03
C GLY A 159 -7.09 -26.62 -10.47
N ARG A 160 -7.74 -25.59 -9.95
CA ARG A 160 -9.10 -25.67 -9.37
C ARG A 160 -10.10 -24.70 -9.98
N MET A 161 -9.64 -23.75 -10.81
CA MET A 161 -10.50 -22.68 -11.33
C MET A 161 -11.69 -23.16 -12.13
N GLU A 162 -11.53 -24.21 -12.94
CA GLU A 162 -12.62 -24.74 -13.77
C GLU A 162 -13.60 -25.58 -12.94
N GLU A 163 -13.09 -26.41 -12.03
CA GLU A 163 -13.90 -27.31 -11.20
C GLU A 163 -14.67 -26.55 -10.09
N GLU A 164 -14.11 -25.47 -9.58
CA GLU A 164 -14.65 -24.71 -8.45
C GLU A 164 -15.11 -23.30 -8.86
N LYS A 165 -15.39 -23.05 -10.14
CA LYS A 165 -15.74 -21.71 -10.68
C LYS A 165 -16.83 -21.02 -9.88
N ASP A 166 -17.88 -21.73 -9.51
CA ASP A 166 -19.04 -21.19 -8.78
C ASP A 166 -18.73 -20.82 -7.31
N ARG A 167 -17.54 -21.18 -6.82
CA ARG A 167 -17.06 -20.83 -5.46
C ARG A 167 -16.21 -19.56 -5.46
N TYR A 168 -15.83 -19.06 -6.63
CA TYR A 168 -15.13 -17.81 -6.76
C TYR A 168 -16.10 -16.64 -6.91
N ASP A 169 -15.76 -15.50 -6.30
CA ASP A 169 -16.38 -14.23 -6.70
C ASP A 169 -16.11 -13.99 -8.19
N PRO A 170 -17.13 -13.70 -9.02
CA PRO A 170 -16.96 -13.54 -10.46
C PRO A 170 -15.92 -12.47 -10.84
N ARG A 171 -15.85 -11.36 -10.08
CA ARG A 171 -14.90 -10.29 -10.29
C ARG A 171 -13.46 -10.71 -9.99
N VAL A 172 -13.27 -11.58 -8.98
CA VAL A 172 -11.96 -12.16 -8.65
C VAL A 172 -11.55 -13.18 -9.69
N TRP A 173 -12.47 -14.08 -10.08
CA TRP A 173 -12.21 -15.12 -11.08
C TRP A 173 -11.71 -14.53 -12.42
N VAL A 174 -12.39 -13.49 -12.94
CA VAL A 174 -12.00 -12.82 -14.18
C VAL A 174 -10.60 -12.19 -14.07
N ARG A 175 -10.26 -11.61 -12.91
CA ARG A 175 -8.93 -11.00 -12.70
C ARG A 175 -7.81 -12.03 -12.67
N ILE A 176 -7.99 -13.15 -11.98
CA ILE A 176 -7.01 -14.23 -11.93
C ILE A 176 -6.81 -14.80 -13.34
N ARG A 177 -7.90 -15.00 -14.09
CA ARG A 177 -7.86 -15.55 -15.42
C ARG A 177 -7.07 -14.73 -16.45
N ARG A 178 -6.90 -13.42 -16.22
CA ARG A 178 -6.07 -12.58 -17.11
C ARG A 178 -4.64 -13.12 -17.25
N GLY A 179 -4.10 -13.74 -16.18
CA GLY A 179 -2.77 -14.34 -16.21
C GLY A 179 -2.62 -15.53 -17.17
N GLU A 180 -3.73 -16.17 -17.61
CA GLU A 180 -3.71 -17.23 -18.62
C GLU A 180 -3.15 -16.75 -19.97
N ASN A 181 -3.30 -15.48 -20.28
CA ASN A 181 -2.88 -14.88 -21.54
C ASN A 181 -1.42 -14.39 -21.56
N LEU A 182 -0.68 -14.59 -20.46
CA LEU A 182 0.73 -14.21 -20.38
C LEU A 182 1.63 -15.40 -20.77
N SER A 183 2.46 -15.21 -21.78
CA SER A 183 3.50 -16.17 -22.12
C SER A 183 4.69 -16.07 -21.13
N ALA A 184 5.57 -17.06 -21.13
CA ALA A 184 6.81 -17.00 -20.37
C ALA A 184 7.71 -15.82 -20.83
N ALA A 185 7.67 -15.46 -22.12
CA ALA A 185 8.41 -14.30 -22.64
C ALA A 185 7.85 -13.00 -22.08
N ASP A 186 6.52 -12.82 -22.06
CA ASP A 186 5.88 -11.63 -21.47
C ASP A 186 6.22 -11.48 -19.98
N LEU A 187 6.22 -12.60 -19.22
CA LEU A 187 6.60 -12.59 -17.82
C LEU A 187 8.05 -12.16 -17.60
N ILE A 188 8.98 -12.66 -18.42
CA ILE A 188 10.38 -12.25 -18.39
C ILE A 188 10.52 -10.76 -18.69
N ASP A 189 9.78 -10.22 -19.64
CA ASP A 189 9.82 -8.82 -19.99
C ASP A 189 9.19 -7.95 -18.89
N CYS A 190 8.11 -8.40 -18.21
CA CYS A 190 7.60 -7.76 -16.99
C CYS A 190 8.69 -7.66 -15.91
N HIS A 191 9.45 -8.73 -15.65
CA HIS A 191 10.52 -8.70 -14.65
C HIS A 191 11.66 -7.75 -15.03
N LYS A 192 12.08 -7.73 -16.29
CA LYS A 192 13.12 -6.80 -16.78
C LYS A 192 12.66 -5.35 -16.62
N ARG A 193 11.44 -5.05 -17.08
CA ARG A 193 10.88 -3.69 -16.98
C ARG A 193 10.72 -3.25 -15.54
N ARG A 194 10.25 -4.15 -14.67
CA ARG A 194 10.18 -3.88 -13.23
C ARG A 194 11.54 -3.51 -12.65
N ALA A 195 12.60 -4.26 -12.98
CA ALA A 195 13.94 -4.00 -12.48
C ALA A 195 14.50 -2.63 -12.95
N GLU A 196 14.21 -2.23 -14.19
CA GLU A 196 14.58 -0.91 -14.71
C GLU A 196 13.88 0.23 -13.95
N ILE A 197 12.57 0.10 -13.76
CA ILE A 197 11.76 1.09 -13.03
C ILE A 197 12.18 1.15 -11.55
N GLN A 198 12.43 0.00 -10.91
CA GLN A 198 12.93 -0.06 -9.53
C GLN A 198 14.25 0.71 -9.38
N LYS A 199 15.21 0.48 -10.27
CA LYS A 199 16.49 1.18 -10.25
C LYS A 199 16.31 2.70 -10.35
N ASN A 200 15.50 3.17 -11.31
CA ASN A 200 15.24 4.60 -11.49
C ASN A 200 14.55 5.22 -10.28
N ALA A 201 13.62 4.47 -9.66
CA ALA A 201 12.91 4.92 -8.46
C ALA A 201 13.83 4.96 -7.22
N GLU A 202 14.74 3.99 -7.08
CA GLU A 202 15.76 4.00 -6.02
C GLU A 202 16.68 5.22 -6.16
N GLU A 203 17.19 5.50 -7.36
CA GLU A 203 18.03 6.67 -7.63
C GLU A 203 17.31 7.98 -7.30
N MET A 204 16.03 8.11 -7.69
CA MET A 204 15.18 9.26 -7.37
C MET A 204 14.99 9.43 -5.85
N ALA A 205 14.87 8.34 -5.10
CA ALA A 205 14.59 8.36 -3.67
C ALA A 205 15.81 8.64 -2.78
N LEU A 206 17.05 8.47 -3.29
CA LEU A 206 18.31 8.61 -2.52
C LEU A 206 18.41 9.88 -1.67
N PRO A 207 17.95 11.08 -2.10
CA PRO A 207 18.06 12.31 -1.29
C PRO A 207 17.14 12.36 -0.07
N PHE A 208 16.17 11.45 0.02
CA PHE A 208 15.06 11.49 0.98
C PHE A 208 15.14 10.37 2.00
N ASP A 209 14.63 10.64 3.19
CA ASP A 209 14.49 9.63 4.24
C ASP A 209 13.23 8.79 4.05
N ALA A 210 12.20 9.34 3.40
CA ALA A 210 11.00 8.64 2.92
C ALA A 210 10.28 9.45 1.83
N LEU A 211 9.42 8.78 1.07
CA LEU A 211 8.48 9.42 0.14
C LEU A 211 7.09 9.49 0.77
N LEU A 212 6.38 10.59 0.52
CA LEU A 212 5.03 10.84 1.01
C LEU A 212 4.04 10.96 -0.14
N MET A 213 2.88 10.31 -0.02
CA MET A 213 1.77 10.44 -0.96
C MET A 213 0.46 10.04 -0.28
N PRO A 214 -0.71 10.40 -0.83
CA PRO A 214 -1.97 9.83 -0.37
C PRO A 214 -1.97 8.30 -0.56
N THR A 215 -2.44 7.55 0.45
CA THR A 215 -2.54 6.08 0.32
C THR A 215 -3.52 5.68 -0.78
N CYS A 216 -4.69 6.31 -0.79
CA CYS A 216 -5.69 6.17 -1.84
C CYS A 216 -5.96 7.53 -2.47
N PRO A 217 -6.12 7.61 -3.81
CA PRO A 217 -6.45 8.85 -4.50
C PRO A 217 -7.83 9.41 -4.19
N ILE A 218 -8.75 8.55 -3.78
CA ILE A 218 -10.16 8.85 -3.53
C ILE A 218 -10.57 8.36 -2.15
N VAL A 219 -11.62 8.96 -1.60
CA VAL A 219 -12.28 8.49 -0.39
C VAL A 219 -12.96 7.14 -0.60
N ALA A 220 -13.40 6.49 0.47
CA ALA A 220 -14.18 5.27 0.39
C ALA A 220 -15.45 5.50 -0.46
N PRO A 221 -15.62 4.78 -1.57
CA PRO A 221 -16.77 4.98 -2.45
C PRO A 221 -18.04 4.39 -1.85
N ALA A 222 -19.20 4.94 -2.24
CA ALA A 222 -20.50 4.35 -1.89
C ALA A 222 -20.66 2.97 -2.58
N VAL A 223 -21.20 1.99 -1.86
CA VAL A 223 -21.33 0.60 -2.34
C VAL A 223 -22.39 0.47 -3.43
N ALA A 224 -23.58 1.06 -3.21
CA ALA A 224 -24.74 0.83 -4.08
C ALA A 224 -24.52 1.16 -5.57
N PRO A 225 -23.84 2.26 -5.97
CA PRO A 225 -23.50 2.49 -7.39
C PRO A 225 -22.58 1.41 -7.97
N LEU A 226 -21.63 0.90 -7.18
CA LEU A 226 -20.63 -0.08 -7.62
C LEU A 226 -21.23 -1.49 -7.79
N ASP A 227 -22.27 -1.82 -7.05
CA ASP A 227 -22.95 -3.12 -7.16
C ASP A 227 -23.77 -3.24 -8.44
N ASN A 228 -24.19 -2.11 -9.01
CA ASN A 228 -25.05 -2.05 -10.18
C ASN A 228 -24.31 -1.70 -11.50
N ASP A 229 -23.02 -1.39 -11.42
CA ASP A 229 -22.22 -0.96 -12.58
C ASP A 229 -20.81 -1.57 -12.53
N GLU A 230 -20.58 -2.61 -13.33
CA GLU A 230 -19.29 -3.34 -13.37
C GLU A 230 -18.16 -2.48 -13.96
N GLU A 231 -18.46 -1.56 -14.87
CA GLU A 231 -17.45 -0.66 -15.44
C GLU A 231 -17.00 0.36 -14.39
N LEU A 232 -17.95 0.98 -13.70
CA LEU A 232 -17.69 1.90 -12.58
C LEU A 232 -16.93 1.19 -11.47
N TYR A 233 -17.33 -0.05 -11.12
CA TYR A 233 -16.60 -0.86 -10.14
C TYR A 233 -15.15 -1.09 -10.57
N GLY A 234 -14.93 -1.47 -11.83
CA GLY A 234 -13.60 -1.71 -12.38
C GLY A 234 -12.70 -0.48 -12.32
N ALA A 235 -13.20 0.66 -12.77
CA ALA A 235 -12.49 1.94 -12.75
C ALA A 235 -12.16 2.39 -11.31
N THR A 236 -13.15 2.32 -10.42
CA THR A 236 -12.98 2.68 -9.00
C THR A 236 -11.96 1.78 -8.30
N ASN A 237 -12.03 0.46 -8.56
CA ASN A 237 -11.06 -0.49 -7.98
C ASN A 237 -9.62 -0.23 -8.45
N ILE A 238 -9.42 0.11 -9.73
CA ILE A 238 -8.10 0.49 -10.26
C ILE A 238 -7.62 1.77 -9.58
N MET A 239 -8.49 2.77 -9.44
CA MET A 239 -8.18 4.03 -8.78
C MET A 239 -7.78 3.81 -7.31
N MET A 240 -8.52 3.00 -6.54
CA MET A 240 -8.19 2.66 -5.16
C MET A 240 -6.83 1.98 -5.00
N LEU A 241 -6.42 1.17 -5.99
CA LEU A 241 -5.16 0.43 -5.97
C LEU A 241 -3.96 1.25 -6.47
N ARG A 242 -4.18 2.34 -7.21
CA ARG A 242 -3.16 3.05 -7.98
C ARG A 242 -1.89 3.38 -7.18
N ASN A 243 -2.03 4.10 -6.10
CA ASN A 243 -0.89 4.59 -5.33
C ASN A 243 -0.19 3.46 -4.55
N THR A 244 -0.96 2.56 -3.97
CA THR A 244 -0.40 1.44 -3.19
C THR A 244 0.33 0.44 -4.05
N THR A 245 -0.12 0.23 -5.31
CA THR A 245 0.54 -0.65 -6.28
C THR A 245 1.97 -0.21 -6.57
N VAL A 246 2.26 1.09 -6.55
CA VAL A 246 3.64 1.61 -6.69
C VAL A 246 4.56 0.97 -5.63
N GLY A 247 4.15 0.94 -4.38
CA GLY A 247 4.93 0.34 -3.30
C GLY A 247 5.16 -1.17 -3.47
N ASN A 248 4.15 -1.93 -3.95
CA ASN A 248 4.33 -3.36 -4.22
C ASN A 248 5.22 -3.59 -5.45
N PHE A 249 5.00 -2.82 -6.51
CA PHE A 249 5.80 -2.92 -7.73
C PHE A 249 7.29 -2.62 -7.46
N LEU A 250 7.58 -1.64 -6.61
CA LEU A 250 8.94 -1.25 -6.24
C LEU A 250 9.53 -2.09 -5.10
N ASP A 251 8.76 -3.00 -4.51
CA ASP A 251 9.14 -3.84 -3.36
C ASP A 251 9.46 -3.05 -2.08
N THR A 252 8.96 -1.86 -1.95
CA THR A 252 9.20 -0.99 -0.78
C THR A 252 8.44 -1.46 0.46
N CYS A 253 8.89 -1.07 1.65
CA CYS A 253 8.05 -1.09 2.84
C CYS A 253 7.30 0.24 2.99
N ALA A 254 6.11 0.21 3.55
CA ALA A 254 5.26 1.38 3.65
C ALA A 254 4.31 1.35 4.86
N LEU A 255 4.07 2.52 5.45
CA LEU A 255 3.01 2.75 6.42
C LEU A 255 1.89 3.57 5.76
N SER A 256 0.64 3.28 6.13
CA SER A 256 -0.49 4.16 5.91
C SER A 256 -0.98 4.66 7.26
N LEU A 257 -0.92 5.97 7.51
CA LEU A 257 -1.38 6.59 8.75
C LEU A 257 -2.61 7.45 8.49
N PRO A 258 -3.61 7.44 9.39
CA PRO A 258 -4.72 8.38 9.29
C PRO A 258 -4.22 9.82 9.44
N CYS A 259 -4.64 10.71 8.54
CA CYS A 259 -4.19 12.10 8.53
C CYS A 259 -5.33 13.12 8.42
N GLN A 260 -6.58 12.67 8.33
CA GLN A 260 -7.77 13.50 8.26
C GLN A 260 -8.00 14.31 9.55
N ALA A 261 -8.70 15.41 9.43
CA ALA A 261 -9.20 16.17 10.58
C ALA A 261 -10.29 15.37 11.32
N PRO A 262 -10.42 15.53 12.66
CA PRO A 262 -11.48 14.88 13.41
C PRO A 262 -12.89 15.18 12.85
N GLY A 263 -13.69 14.14 12.67
CA GLY A 263 -15.06 14.27 12.17
C GLY A 263 -15.20 14.36 10.64
N THR A 264 -14.10 14.26 9.89
CA THR A 264 -14.10 14.20 8.42
C THR A 264 -13.89 12.77 7.93
N GLY A 265 -14.11 12.53 6.63
CA GLY A 265 -13.89 11.22 6.02
C GLY A 265 -12.43 10.76 6.15
N PRO A 266 -12.19 9.45 6.37
CA PRO A 266 -10.83 8.93 6.51
C PRO A 266 -9.96 9.15 5.28
N VAL A 267 -8.72 9.61 5.51
CA VAL A 267 -7.66 9.75 4.50
C VAL A 267 -6.36 9.19 5.09
N GLY A 268 -5.66 8.37 4.32
CA GLY A 268 -4.37 7.82 4.72
C GLY A 268 -3.20 8.57 4.08
N LEU A 269 -2.21 8.96 4.89
CA LEU A 269 -0.88 9.35 4.44
C LEU A 269 -0.03 8.09 4.26
N MET A 270 0.45 7.81 3.06
CA MET A 270 1.43 6.76 2.84
C MET A 270 2.84 7.32 2.99
N ILE A 271 3.62 6.67 3.87
CA ILE A 271 5.05 6.89 4.06
C ILE A 271 5.75 5.65 3.50
N MET A 272 6.62 5.84 2.52
CA MET A 272 7.28 4.75 1.79
C MET A 272 8.80 4.91 1.85
N THR A 273 9.50 3.82 2.17
CA THR A 273 10.98 3.76 2.18
C THR A 273 11.50 2.62 1.33
N ALA A 274 12.80 2.61 1.07
CA ALA A 274 13.46 1.53 0.35
C ALA A 274 13.19 0.14 0.96
N PRO A 275 13.31 -0.94 0.17
CA PRO A 275 13.20 -2.31 0.68
C PRO A 275 14.15 -2.56 1.86
N ARG A 276 13.71 -3.34 2.83
CA ARG A 276 14.47 -3.70 4.06
C ARG A 276 14.81 -2.53 5.00
N HIS A 277 14.17 -1.37 4.81
CA HIS A 277 14.24 -0.23 5.72
C HIS A 277 13.05 -0.20 6.69
N ASP A 278 12.46 -1.33 6.99
CA ASP A 278 11.27 -1.48 7.85
C ASP A 278 11.47 -0.85 9.23
N GLU A 279 12.63 -1.06 9.85
CA GLU A 279 12.97 -0.49 11.16
C GLU A 279 13.13 1.04 11.14
N TRP A 280 13.68 1.57 10.03
CA TRP A 280 13.77 3.00 9.79
C TRP A 280 12.38 3.60 9.56
N LEU A 281 11.57 2.95 8.74
CA LEU A 281 10.20 3.36 8.42
C LEU A 281 9.33 3.50 9.67
N VAL A 282 9.36 2.53 10.60
CA VAL A 282 8.52 2.60 11.81
C VAL A 282 8.95 3.72 12.74
N ARG A 283 10.25 4.06 12.80
CA ARG A 283 10.76 5.21 13.55
C ARG A 283 10.33 6.54 12.94
N ILE A 284 10.29 6.65 11.60
CA ILE A 284 9.70 7.79 10.87
C ILE A 284 8.20 7.84 11.18
N GLY A 285 7.49 6.71 11.09
CA GLY A 285 6.07 6.61 11.39
C GLY A 285 5.69 7.15 12.76
N LEU A 286 6.46 6.79 13.79
CA LEU A 286 6.28 7.31 15.15
C LEU A 286 6.49 8.84 15.24
N ALA A 287 7.44 9.39 14.48
CA ALA A 287 7.68 10.84 14.43
C ALA A 287 6.51 11.56 13.75
N VAL A 288 6.07 11.04 12.60
CA VAL A 288 4.94 11.59 11.83
C VAL A 288 3.63 11.49 12.62
N GLU A 289 3.34 10.34 13.23
CA GLU A 289 2.15 10.14 14.07
C GLU A 289 2.07 11.18 15.19
N ARG A 290 3.18 11.43 15.89
CA ARG A 290 3.26 12.50 16.93
C ARG A 290 2.99 13.89 16.37
N ALA A 291 3.59 14.25 15.23
CA ALA A 291 3.41 15.52 14.58
C ALA A 291 1.95 15.73 14.10
N LEU A 292 1.25 14.66 13.77
CA LEU A 292 -0.15 14.68 13.35
C LEU A 292 -1.16 14.54 14.51
N SER A 293 -0.72 14.25 15.72
CA SER A 293 -1.59 14.14 16.92
C SER A 293 -1.66 15.43 17.73
N GLY A 294 -0.76 16.36 17.52
CA GLY A 294 -0.71 17.70 18.15
C GLY A 294 -1.37 18.72 17.25
#